data_0ee4c309143d15ecf7bf4bc33f282a41
#
_entry.id   0ee4c309143d15ecf7bf4bc33f282a41
#
_cell.length_a   1.000
_cell.length_b   1.000
_cell.length_c   1.000
_cell.angle_alpha   90.00
_cell.angle_beta   90.00
_cell.angle_gamma   90.00
#
_symmetry.space_group_name_H-M   'P 1'
#
loop_
_entity.id
_entity.type
_entity.pdbx_description
1 polymer ?
#
loop_
_entity_poly.entity_id
_entity_poly.type
_entity_poly.pdbx_seq_one_letter_code
_entity_poly.pdbx_strand_id
1 'polypeptide(L)'
;MLNIGCHLSSSKGFLAMGKTALTIGANTFQFFTRNPRGGKAKAVKPEDAAALMALCKEHNFAQLVAHAPYTMNACAADEDLRQFAQQVMEGDLEMLEYVPGNLYNFHPGSHVKQGAEIGITKITEILNSVLHKDLHTTVLLETMAGKGSEVGRSFEELAEIISRVQLNEKMGVCLDTCHVFDGGYDIVNDLDGVLEQFDKIIGLERLKAIHLNDSLNVLGSHKDRHACIGAGNIGLEALTRVINHPALRHLPFNLETPNELDGYAAEIKLMRERYVE
;
A
#
# COMPACT_ATOMS: atom_id res chain seq x y z
N MET A 1 0.45 -13.98 -15.96
CA MET A 1 -0.78 -13.97 -15.09
C MET A 1 -0.77 -12.71 -14.21
N LEU A 2 -1.91 -12.00 -14.06
CA LEU A 2 -2.03 -10.80 -13.21
C LEU A 2 -1.89 -11.16 -11.73
N ASN A 3 -1.03 -10.42 -10.99
CA ASN A 3 -0.90 -10.51 -9.55
C ASN A 3 -1.93 -9.60 -8.89
N ILE A 4 -3.07 -10.15 -8.49
CA ILE A 4 -4.18 -9.36 -7.96
C ILE A 4 -4.80 -10.02 -6.73
N GLY A 5 -5.16 -9.19 -5.77
CA GLY A 5 -5.85 -9.56 -4.55
C GLY A 5 -6.60 -8.40 -3.95
N CYS A 6 -6.97 -8.51 -2.69
CA CYS A 6 -7.71 -7.49 -1.97
C CYS A 6 -7.30 -7.43 -0.50
N HIS A 7 -7.88 -6.50 0.24
CA HIS A 7 -7.69 -6.40 1.68
C HIS A 7 -8.46 -7.50 2.42
N LEU A 8 -7.73 -8.36 3.15
CA LEU A 8 -8.29 -9.49 3.90
C LEU A 8 -8.19 -9.30 5.42
N SER A 9 -9.13 -9.88 6.14
CA SER A 9 -9.13 -9.86 7.60
C SER A 9 -8.11 -10.84 8.19
N SER A 10 -7.17 -10.34 9.00
CA SER A 10 -6.19 -11.14 9.74
C SER A 10 -6.76 -11.81 11.00
N SER A 11 -8.06 -11.67 11.28
CA SER A 11 -8.68 -12.13 12.54
C SER A 11 -8.56 -13.64 12.79
N LYS A 12 -8.52 -14.45 11.75
CA LYS A 12 -8.45 -15.94 11.80
C LYS A 12 -7.02 -16.48 11.63
N GLY A 13 -6.01 -15.61 11.52
CA GLY A 13 -4.61 -15.96 11.35
C GLY A 13 -4.12 -15.93 9.90
N PHE A 14 -2.81 -16.21 9.76
CA PHE A 14 -2.09 -16.08 8.50
C PHE A 14 -2.53 -17.09 7.44
N LEU A 15 -2.54 -18.37 7.76
CA LEU A 15 -2.94 -19.41 6.82
C LEU A 15 -4.39 -19.24 6.34
N ALA A 16 -5.27 -18.74 7.24
CA ALA A 16 -6.67 -18.50 6.88
C ALA A 16 -6.82 -17.41 5.82
N MET A 17 -5.98 -16.36 5.85
CA MET A 17 -5.95 -15.33 4.80
C MET A 17 -5.54 -15.92 3.45
N GLY A 18 -4.47 -16.72 3.41
CA GLY A 18 -4.02 -17.39 2.18
C GLY A 18 -5.10 -18.29 1.58
N LYS A 19 -5.77 -19.09 2.42
CA LYS A 19 -6.91 -19.92 1.97
C LYS A 19 -8.07 -19.08 1.44
N THR A 20 -8.42 -17.98 2.11
CA THR A 20 -9.45 -17.07 1.66
C THR A 20 -9.08 -16.44 0.31
N ALA A 21 -7.83 -15.99 0.14
CA ALA A 21 -7.34 -15.47 -1.13
C ALA A 21 -7.56 -16.46 -2.28
N LEU A 22 -7.24 -17.74 -2.08
CA LEU A 22 -7.47 -18.78 -3.09
C LEU A 22 -8.94 -18.94 -3.45
N THR A 23 -9.88 -18.84 -2.48
CA THR A 23 -11.32 -19.00 -2.76
C THR A 23 -11.88 -17.90 -3.63
N ILE A 24 -11.28 -16.70 -3.63
CA ILE A 24 -11.69 -15.56 -4.46
C ILE A 24 -10.84 -15.39 -5.71
N GLY A 25 -9.96 -16.34 -6.01
CA GLY A 25 -9.10 -16.30 -7.19
C GLY A 25 -7.93 -15.31 -7.09
N ALA A 26 -7.56 -14.86 -5.89
CA ALA A 26 -6.44 -13.98 -5.65
C ALA A 26 -5.12 -14.77 -5.56
N ASN A 27 -4.00 -14.13 -5.95
CA ASN A 27 -2.64 -14.63 -5.83
C ASN A 27 -1.68 -13.60 -5.17
N THR A 28 -2.23 -12.65 -4.50
CA THR A 28 -1.65 -11.75 -3.50
C THR A 28 -2.77 -11.29 -2.59
N PHE A 29 -2.46 -10.60 -1.51
CA PHE A 29 -3.46 -9.90 -0.69
C PHE A 29 -2.79 -8.89 0.22
N GLN A 30 -3.60 -7.96 0.72
CA GLN A 30 -3.23 -7.02 1.76
C GLN A 30 -3.95 -7.35 3.06
N PHE A 31 -3.36 -6.99 4.18
CA PHE A 31 -3.98 -7.17 5.50
C PHE A 31 -3.48 -6.13 6.50
N PHE A 32 -4.33 -5.76 7.47
CA PHE A 32 -3.86 -4.96 8.60
C PHE A 32 -3.05 -5.80 9.59
N THR A 33 -1.91 -5.28 10.00
CA THR A 33 -1.04 -5.87 11.01
C THR A 33 -1.72 -6.02 12.37
N ARG A 34 -2.68 -5.11 12.65
CA ARG A 34 -3.49 -5.03 13.87
C ARG A 34 -4.87 -4.45 13.55
N ASN A 35 -5.71 -4.26 14.56
CA ASN A 35 -6.98 -3.57 14.36
C ASN A 35 -6.72 -2.16 13.75
N PRO A 36 -7.33 -1.83 12.59
CA PRO A 36 -7.09 -0.55 11.89
C PRO A 36 -7.50 0.69 12.71
N ARG A 37 -8.32 0.52 13.74
CA ARG A 37 -8.72 1.58 14.67
C ARG A 37 -7.81 1.69 15.91
N GLY A 38 -6.66 1.00 15.89
CA GLY A 38 -5.72 0.93 16.98
C GLY A 38 -5.89 -0.34 17.84
N GLY A 39 -4.91 -0.60 18.68
CA GLY A 39 -4.87 -1.76 19.57
C GLY A 39 -3.57 -2.55 19.47
N LYS A 40 -3.41 -3.50 20.38
CA LYS A 40 -2.23 -4.37 20.37
C LYS A 40 -2.29 -5.34 19.18
N ALA A 41 -1.15 -5.55 18.54
CA ALA A 41 -0.99 -6.64 17.58
C ALA A 41 -1.22 -7.99 18.30
N LYS A 42 -1.81 -8.95 17.60
CA LYS A 42 -1.88 -10.32 18.09
C LYS A 42 -0.50 -10.96 18.01
N ALA A 43 -0.17 -11.79 19.00
CA ALA A 43 1.05 -12.59 18.93
C ALA A 43 1.01 -13.50 17.69
N VAL A 44 2.09 -13.49 16.93
CA VAL A 44 2.24 -14.38 15.78
C VAL A 44 2.43 -15.83 16.28
N LYS A 45 1.78 -16.76 15.63
CA LYS A 45 2.04 -18.18 15.76
C LYS A 45 3.00 -18.59 14.64
N PRO A 46 4.27 -18.93 14.94
CA PRO A 46 5.27 -19.21 13.91
C PRO A 46 4.84 -20.30 12.92
N GLU A 47 4.14 -21.33 13.43
CA GLU A 47 3.62 -22.43 12.60
C GLU A 47 2.54 -21.97 11.61
N ASP A 48 1.69 -20.99 11.97
CA ASP A 48 0.65 -20.44 11.12
C ASP A 48 1.27 -19.56 10.01
N ALA A 49 2.26 -18.75 10.36
CA ALA A 49 3.02 -17.95 9.41
C ALA A 49 3.79 -18.84 8.41
N ALA A 50 4.49 -19.86 8.90
CA ALA A 50 5.21 -20.83 8.06
C ALA A 50 4.25 -21.57 7.11
N ALA A 51 3.05 -21.94 7.58
CA ALA A 51 2.04 -22.58 6.76
C ALA A 51 1.51 -21.64 5.66
N LEU A 52 1.33 -20.34 5.95
CA LEU A 52 1.01 -19.35 4.91
C LEU A 52 2.12 -19.27 3.86
N MET A 53 3.39 -19.15 4.27
CA MET A 53 4.52 -19.05 3.33
C MET A 53 4.64 -20.29 2.44
N ALA A 54 4.37 -21.49 3.00
CA ALA A 54 4.31 -22.73 2.22
C ALA A 54 3.19 -22.70 1.16
N LEU A 55 1.99 -22.25 1.56
CA LEU A 55 0.86 -22.09 0.65
C LEU A 55 1.16 -21.05 -0.45
N CYS A 56 1.75 -19.92 -0.09
CA CYS A 56 2.13 -18.89 -1.06
C CYS A 56 3.12 -19.42 -2.11
N LYS A 57 4.10 -20.21 -1.66
CA LYS A 57 5.08 -20.85 -2.56
C LYS A 57 4.41 -21.88 -3.47
N GLU A 58 3.54 -22.73 -2.94
CA GLU A 58 2.81 -23.78 -3.68
C GLU A 58 1.93 -23.18 -4.79
N HIS A 59 1.28 -22.06 -4.50
CA HIS A 59 0.33 -21.42 -5.43
C HIS A 59 0.91 -20.22 -6.18
N ASN A 60 2.23 -20.00 -6.14
CA ASN A 60 2.91 -18.90 -6.84
C ASN A 60 2.33 -17.52 -6.51
N PHE A 61 2.09 -17.24 -5.24
CA PHE A 61 1.66 -15.91 -4.82
C PHE A 61 2.76 -14.88 -5.07
N ALA A 62 2.35 -13.69 -5.49
CA ALA A 62 3.19 -12.52 -5.46
C ALA A 62 3.42 -12.05 -4.00
N GLN A 63 4.26 -11.04 -3.81
CA GLN A 63 4.48 -10.45 -2.49
C GLN A 63 3.16 -10.01 -1.86
N LEU A 64 3.04 -10.25 -0.55
CA LEU A 64 1.91 -9.79 0.24
C LEU A 64 2.20 -8.38 0.76
N VAL A 65 1.14 -7.62 1.05
CA VAL A 65 1.24 -6.28 1.62
C VAL A 65 0.65 -6.28 3.02
N ALA A 66 1.46 -5.98 4.02
CA ALA A 66 0.95 -5.66 5.35
C ALA A 66 0.73 -4.15 5.43
N HIS A 67 -0.43 -3.72 5.90
CA HIS A 67 -0.78 -2.31 6.01
C HIS A 67 -0.80 -1.86 7.45
N ALA A 68 -0.17 -0.73 7.74
CA ALA A 68 -0.24 -0.07 9.03
C ALA A 68 -1.68 0.35 9.38
N PRO A 69 -2.04 0.43 10.66
CA PRO A 69 -3.37 0.90 11.06
C PRO A 69 -3.55 2.39 10.71
N TYR A 70 -4.76 2.81 10.35
CA TYR A 70 -5.09 4.21 10.02
C TYR A 70 -4.84 5.21 11.17
N THR A 71 -4.74 4.70 12.41
CA THR A 71 -4.43 5.53 13.58
C THR A 71 -2.96 5.88 13.72
N MET A 72 -2.09 5.27 12.91
CA MET A 72 -0.67 5.58 12.88
C MET A 72 -0.44 6.91 12.15
N ASN A 73 0.17 7.88 12.83
CA ASN A 73 0.56 9.16 12.24
C ASN A 73 2.02 9.47 12.59
N ALA A 74 2.93 9.11 11.68
CA ALA A 74 4.37 9.26 11.87
C ALA A 74 4.83 10.74 11.94
N CYS A 75 4.04 11.68 11.43
CA CYS A 75 4.34 13.11 11.47
C CYS A 75 3.51 13.91 12.48
N ALA A 76 2.88 13.25 13.46
CA ALA A 76 2.08 13.94 14.47
C ALA A 76 2.87 15.04 15.21
N ALA A 77 2.16 16.14 15.56
CA ALA A 77 2.72 17.17 16.41
C ALA A 77 2.90 16.69 17.85
N ASP A 78 1.94 15.90 18.30
CA ASP A 78 1.89 15.28 19.62
C ASP A 78 2.95 14.18 19.73
N GLU A 79 3.79 14.25 20.75
CA GLU A 79 4.90 13.34 20.97
C GLU A 79 4.43 11.93 21.33
N ASP A 80 3.37 11.79 22.10
CA ASP A 80 2.83 10.48 22.50
C ASP A 80 2.26 9.74 21.27
N LEU A 81 1.58 10.47 20.37
CA LEU A 81 1.12 9.91 19.10
C LEU A 81 2.27 9.49 18.18
N ARG A 82 3.37 10.23 18.18
CA ARG A 82 4.56 9.92 17.40
C ARG A 82 5.28 8.70 17.96
N GLN A 83 5.47 8.62 19.27
CA GLN A 83 6.03 7.44 19.93
C GLN A 83 5.16 6.20 19.72
N PHE A 84 3.84 6.35 19.75
CA PHE A 84 2.91 5.28 19.40
C PHE A 84 3.13 4.82 17.95
N ALA A 85 3.27 5.75 17.00
CA ALA A 85 3.54 5.40 15.59
C ALA A 85 4.85 4.62 15.42
N GLN A 86 5.92 5.04 16.11
CA GLN A 86 7.19 4.30 16.12
C GLN A 86 7.03 2.89 16.68
N GLN A 87 6.41 2.72 17.85
CA GLN A 87 6.18 1.41 18.47
C GLN A 87 5.31 0.50 17.59
N VAL A 88 4.32 1.07 16.89
CA VAL A 88 3.51 0.33 15.92
C VAL A 88 4.38 -0.21 14.80
N MET A 89 5.19 0.65 14.17
CA MET A 89 6.04 0.28 13.05
C MET A 89 7.10 -0.76 13.46
N GLU A 90 7.76 -0.58 14.60
CA GLU A 90 8.71 -1.58 15.15
C GLU A 90 8.06 -2.95 15.30
N GLY A 91 6.92 -3.02 16.01
CA GLY A 91 6.24 -4.30 16.23
C GLY A 91 5.64 -4.92 14.96
N ASP A 92 5.26 -4.11 13.98
CA ASP A 92 4.77 -4.60 12.69
C ASP A 92 5.92 -5.16 11.84
N LEU A 93 7.08 -4.52 11.82
CA LEU A 93 8.27 -5.02 11.14
C LEU A 93 8.79 -6.31 11.78
N GLU A 94 8.83 -6.41 13.13
CA GLU A 94 9.15 -7.66 13.84
C GLU A 94 8.18 -8.79 13.46
N MET A 95 6.88 -8.49 13.36
CA MET A 95 5.86 -9.45 12.96
C MET A 95 6.09 -9.94 11.52
N LEU A 96 6.52 -9.07 10.61
CA LEU A 96 6.77 -9.42 9.22
C LEU A 96 8.00 -10.32 9.01
N GLU A 97 8.92 -10.38 9.96
CA GLU A 97 10.04 -11.34 9.90
C GLU A 97 9.59 -12.82 10.02
N TYR A 98 8.34 -13.06 10.45
CA TYR A 98 7.72 -14.39 10.35
C TYR A 98 7.22 -14.74 8.94
N VAL A 99 7.04 -13.73 8.09
CA VAL A 99 6.64 -13.87 6.68
C VAL A 99 7.59 -13.03 5.79
N PRO A 100 8.88 -13.39 5.75
CA PRO A 100 9.93 -12.55 5.17
C PRO A 100 9.76 -12.34 3.67
N GLY A 101 10.32 -11.23 3.17
CA GLY A 101 10.30 -10.88 1.74
C GLY A 101 9.00 -10.23 1.27
N ASN A 102 8.09 -9.93 2.19
CA ASN A 102 6.85 -9.20 1.90
C ASN A 102 7.00 -7.68 2.13
N LEU A 103 5.93 -6.94 1.89
CA LEU A 103 5.91 -5.49 1.87
C LEU A 103 5.16 -4.94 3.10
N TYR A 104 5.63 -3.82 3.64
CA TYR A 104 4.93 -3.08 4.69
C TYR A 104 4.56 -1.70 4.19
N ASN A 105 3.29 -1.42 4.03
CA ASN A 105 2.76 -0.16 3.53
C ASN A 105 2.19 0.70 4.66
N PHE A 106 2.43 2.01 4.59
CA PHE A 106 1.83 2.95 5.53
C PHE A 106 1.55 4.31 4.89
N HIS A 107 0.51 4.99 5.39
CA HIS A 107 0.26 6.39 5.09
C HIS A 107 1.31 7.25 5.79
N PRO A 108 2.05 8.14 5.09
CA PRO A 108 3.04 9.00 5.74
C PRO A 108 2.49 9.82 6.90
N GLY A 109 1.20 10.15 6.85
CA GLY A 109 0.47 10.81 7.94
C GLY A 109 0.10 12.25 7.63
N SER A 110 -0.33 12.98 8.67
CA SER A 110 -0.81 14.35 8.54
C SER A 110 -0.07 15.28 9.50
N HIS A 111 0.54 16.34 8.95
CA HIS A 111 1.40 17.27 9.72
C HIS A 111 0.62 18.25 10.61
N VAL A 112 -0.68 18.31 10.49
CA VAL A 112 -1.60 19.11 11.32
C VAL A 112 -1.05 20.52 11.63
N LYS A 113 -0.99 21.39 10.63
CA LYS A 113 -0.51 22.80 10.68
C LYS A 113 0.99 23.02 10.97
N GLN A 114 1.81 21.98 11.14
CA GLN A 114 3.26 22.14 11.34
C GLN A 114 4.00 22.48 10.05
N GLY A 115 3.44 22.16 8.89
CA GLY A 115 4.07 22.25 7.58
C GLY A 115 4.63 20.92 7.12
N ALA A 116 4.66 20.70 5.79
CA ALA A 116 5.10 19.45 5.18
C ALA A 116 6.57 19.13 5.51
N GLU A 117 7.46 20.12 5.52
CA GLU A 117 8.90 19.95 5.84
C GLU A 117 9.12 19.37 7.24
N ILE A 118 8.38 19.86 8.25
CA ILE A 118 8.43 19.31 9.61
C ILE A 118 7.85 17.88 9.62
N GLY A 119 6.77 17.65 8.88
CA GLY A 119 6.18 16.32 8.74
C GLY A 119 7.16 15.32 8.14
N ILE A 120 7.83 15.67 7.03
CA ILE A 120 8.86 14.87 6.36
C ILE A 120 10.01 14.54 7.32
N THR A 121 10.51 15.55 8.06
CA THR A 121 11.57 15.34 9.04
C THR A 121 11.18 14.30 10.10
N LYS A 122 9.98 14.42 10.68
CA LYS A 122 9.48 13.49 11.71
C LYS A 122 9.29 12.06 11.19
N ILE A 123 8.76 11.91 9.98
CA ILE A 123 8.62 10.60 9.32
C ILE A 123 10.01 9.97 9.15
N THR A 124 10.96 10.74 8.66
CA THR A 124 12.33 10.28 8.43
C THR A 124 13.05 9.87 9.72
N GLU A 125 12.83 10.62 10.82
CA GLU A 125 13.36 10.26 12.15
C GLU A 125 12.87 8.89 12.60
N ILE A 126 11.56 8.61 12.48
CA ILE A 126 10.99 7.30 12.82
C ILE A 126 11.58 6.21 11.92
N LEU A 127 11.57 6.41 10.59
CA LEU A 127 12.13 5.42 9.66
C LEU A 127 13.60 5.11 9.98
N ASN A 128 14.42 6.12 10.26
CA ASN A 128 15.83 5.92 10.64
C ASN A 128 16.01 5.24 11.99
N SER A 129 15.01 5.29 12.88
CA SER A 129 15.07 4.60 14.17
C SER A 129 14.65 3.13 14.10
N VAL A 130 13.72 2.78 13.18
CA VAL A 130 13.15 1.43 13.11
C VAL A 130 13.77 0.54 12.04
N LEU A 131 14.35 1.13 10.97
CA LEU A 131 14.96 0.35 9.90
C LEU A 131 16.36 -0.15 10.32
N HIS A 132 16.63 -1.42 10.04
CA HIS A 132 17.96 -2.03 10.23
C HIS A 132 18.31 -2.95 9.06
N LYS A 133 19.60 -3.27 8.91
CA LYS A 133 20.12 -3.98 7.72
C LYS A 133 19.56 -5.39 7.56
N ASP A 134 19.24 -6.04 8.67
CA ASP A 134 18.79 -7.44 8.69
C ASP A 134 17.28 -7.61 8.37
N LEU A 135 16.52 -6.51 8.20
CA LEU A 135 15.12 -6.59 7.80
C LEU A 135 15.00 -7.21 6.40
N HIS A 136 14.08 -8.16 6.26
CA HIS A 136 13.71 -8.76 4.97
C HIS A 136 12.51 -8.08 4.32
N THR A 137 11.88 -7.16 5.04
CA THR A 137 10.71 -6.40 4.60
C THR A 137 11.13 -5.12 3.89
N THR A 138 10.48 -4.80 2.77
CA THR A 138 10.56 -3.47 2.14
C THR A 138 9.42 -2.61 2.67
N VAL A 139 9.75 -1.40 3.14
CA VAL A 139 8.79 -0.45 3.70
C VAL A 139 8.32 0.51 2.61
N LEU A 140 7.02 0.62 2.43
CA LEU A 140 6.40 1.42 1.38
C LEU A 140 5.75 2.68 1.96
N LEU A 141 6.05 3.81 1.33
CA LEU A 141 5.27 5.03 1.48
C LEU A 141 4.10 4.97 0.50
N GLU A 142 2.90 5.17 0.97
CA GLU A 142 1.75 5.28 0.09
C GLU A 142 1.63 6.68 -0.52
N THR A 143 1.27 6.75 -1.80
CA THR A 143 0.87 8.02 -2.42
C THR A 143 -0.44 8.50 -1.82
N MET A 144 -0.53 9.78 -1.44
CA MET A 144 -1.69 10.35 -0.75
C MET A 144 -2.46 11.33 -1.63
N ALA A 145 -3.77 11.43 -1.39
CA ALA A 145 -4.65 12.35 -2.13
C ALA A 145 -4.42 13.84 -1.79
N GLY A 146 -3.69 14.14 -0.73
CA GLY A 146 -3.47 15.52 -0.27
C GLY A 146 -4.64 16.10 0.50
N LYS A 147 -5.42 15.25 1.18
CA LYS A 147 -6.55 15.66 2.00
C LYS A 147 -6.04 16.40 3.24
N GLY A 148 -6.47 17.65 3.38
CA GLY A 148 -6.09 18.48 4.52
C GLY A 148 -4.59 18.75 4.58
N SER A 149 -3.90 18.13 5.53
CA SER A 149 -2.45 18.30 5.77
C SER A 149 -1.67 16.99 5.64
N GLU A 150 -2.13 16.09 4.79
CA GLU A 150 -1.41 14.85 4.47
C GLU A 150 -0.05 15.15 3.84
N VAL A 151 0.94 14.35 4.24
CA VAL A 151 2.28 14.28 3.64
C VAL A 151 2.30 13.11 2.67
N GLY A 152 3.09 13.22 1.58
CA GLY A 152 3.13 12.22 0.52
C GLY A 152 2.10 12.47 -0.60
N ARG A 153 1.55 13.66 -0.64
CA ARG A 153 0.58 14.11 -1.68
C ARG A 153 1.20 14.38 -3.04
N SER A 154 2.51 14.49 -3.11
CA SER A 154 3.24 14.61 -4.37
C SER A 154 4.44 13.65 -4.39
N PHE A 155 4.92 13.33 -5.58
CA PHE A 155 6.08 12.48 -5.77
C PHE A 155 7.35 13.11 -5.16
N GLU A 156 7.46 14.44 -5.16
CA GLU A 156 8.56 15.18 -4.56
C GLU A 156 8.61 15.00 -3.03
N GLU A 157 7.45 15.03 -2.34
CA GLU A 157 7.39 14.78 -0.89
C GLU A 157 7.84 13.35 -0.55
N LEU A 158 7.42 12.35 -1.35
CA LEU A 158 7.85 10.96 -1.18
C LEU A 158 9.35 10.79 -1.46
N ALA A 159 9.86 11.38 -2.54
CA ALA A 159 11.27 11.36 -2.88
C ALA A 159 12.12 12.00 -1.78
N GLU A 160 11.66 13.12 -1.22
CA GLU A 160 12.34 13.81 -0.13
C GLU A 160 12.42 12.94 1.14
N ILE A 161 11.33 12.26 1.52
CA ILE A 161 11.36 11.30 2.65
C ILE A 161 12.40 10.22 2.37
N ILE A 162 12.34 9.58 1.19
CA ILE A 162 13.23 8.48 0.82
C ILE A 162 14.69 8.94 0.84
N SER A 163 14.98 10.13 0.33
CA SER A 163 16.35 10.67 0.25
C SER A 163 16.99 10.89 1.62
N ARG A 164 16.18 11.18 2.65
CA ARG A 164 16.65 11.43 4.02
C ARG A 164 16.75 10.15 4.86
N VAL A 165 16.25 9.00 4.37
CA VAL A 165 16.37 7.71 5.05
C VAL A 165 17.74 7.11 4.82
N GLN A 166 18.44 6.72 5.91
CA GLN A 166 19.81 6.18 5.84
C GLN A 166 19.86 4.84 5.12
N LEU A 167 18.86 3.95 5.35
CA LEU A 167 18.71 2.66 4.69
C LEU A 167 17.63 2.75 3.60
N ASN A 168 17.80 3.71 2.69
CA ASN A 168 16.79 3.99 1.67
C ASN A 168 16.61 2.86 0.65
N GLU A 169 17.53 1.91 0.58
CA GLU A 169 17.37 0.67 -0.21
C GLU A 169 16.25 -0.25 0.35
N LYS A 170 15.86 -0.04 1.62
CA LYS A 170 14.70 -0.72 2.23
C LYS A 170 13.39 -0.02 1.95
N MET A 171 13.41 1.14 1.27
CA MET A 171 12.23 1.94 0.99
C MET A 171 11.70 1.72 -0.42
N GLY A 172 10.39 1.72 -0.54
CA GLY A 172 9.67 1.74 -1.81
C GLY A 172 8.41 2.60 -1.72
N VAL A 173 7.58 2.52 -2.75
CA VAL A 173 6.32 3.25 -2.84
C VAL A 173 5.20 2.27 -3.19
N CYS A 174 4.03 2.47 -2.59
CA CYS A 174 2.75 1.94 -3.02
C CYS A 174 1.97 3.06 -3.71
N LEU A 175 1.63 2.88 -4.97
CA LEU A 175 0.81 3.82 -5.70
C LEU A 175 -0.66 3.42 -5.57
N ASP A 176 -1.47 4.30 -4.97
CA ASP A 176 -2.93 4.16 -4.98
C ASP A 176 -3.53 4.96 -6.14
N THR A 177 -4.28 4.28 -7.01
CA THR A 177 -4.86 4.90 -8.22
C THR A 177 -5.91 5.96 -7.88
N CYS A 178 -6.69 5.78 -6.81
CA CYS A 178 -7.63 6.78 -6.32
C CYS A 178 -6.89 7.99 -5.75
N HIS A 179 -5.85 7.76 -4.92
CA HIS A 179 -5.12 8.85 -4.28
C HIS A 179 -4.37 9.72 -5.30
N VAL A 180 -3.66 9.13 -6.25
CA VAL A 180 -2.96 9.94 -7.27
C VAL A 180 -3.95 10.69 -8.15
N PHE A 181 -5.08 10.10 -8.53
CA PHE A 181 -6.12 10.77 -9.30
C PHE A 181 -6.74 11.94 -8.50
N ASP A 182 -7.13 11.69 -7.27
CA ASP A 182 -7.64 12.73 -6.37
C ASP A 182 -6.56 13.78 -6.05
N GLY A 183 -5.28 13.40 -6.06
CA GLY A 183 -4.12 14.28 -5.92
C GLY A 183 -3.80 15.15 -7.13
N GLY A 184 -4.43 14.89 -8.29
CA GLY A 184 -4.30 15.68 -9.52
C GLY A 184 -3.41 15.06 -10.60
N TYR A 185 -2.96 13.80 -10.43
CA TYR A 185 -2.26 13.06 -11.47
C TYR A 185 -3.27 12.38 -12.41
N ASP A 186 -3.32 12.78 -13.67
CA ASP A 186 -4.33 12.32 -14.64
C ASP A 186 -3.98 10.94 -15.24
N ILE A 187 -4.13 9.90 -14.45
CA ILE A 187 -3.95 8.50 -14.90
C ILE A 187 -5.02 8.04 -15.90
N VAL A 188 -6.07 8.84 -16.10
CA VAL A 188 -7.15 8.54 -17.06
C VAL A 188 -6.74 8.93 -18.47
N ASN A 189 -6.16 10.10 -18.68
CA ASN A 189 -5.83 10.61 -20.00
C ASN A 189 -4.33 10.55 -20.31
N ASP A 190 -3.46 10.50 -19.30
CA ASP A 190 -2.00 10.57 -19.44
C ASP A 190 -1.26 9.65 -18.43
N LEU A 191 -1.58 8.35 -18.43
CA LEU A 191 -0.91 7.37 -17.56
C LEU A 191 0.61 7.35 -17.81
N ASP A 192 1.04 7.37 -19.07
CA ASP A 192 2.47 7.34 -19.43
C ASP A 192 3.20 8.57 -18.88
N GLY A 193 2.64 9.77 -19.03
CA GLY A 193 3.23 11.01 -18.50
C GLY A 193 3.29 11.03 -16.96
N VAL A 194 2.29 10.46 -16.28
CA VAL A 194 2.33 10.30 -14.81
C VAL A 194 3.45 9.35 -14.39
N LEU A 195 3.62 8.22 -15.10
CA LEU A 195 4.69 7.27 -14.82
C LEU A 195 6.08 7.81 -15.15
N GLU A 196 6.22 8.59 -16.24
CA GLU A 196 7.47 9.29 -16.56
C GLU A 196 7.83 10.31 -15.46
N GLN A 197 6.83 11.04 -14.94
CA GLN A 197 7.06 11.95 -13.82
C GLN A 197 7.49 11.18 -12.56
N PHE A 198 6.84 10.06 -12.25
CA PHE A 198 7.21 9.20 -11.13
C PHE A 198 8.65 8.69 -11.29
N ASP A 199 9.01 8.19 -12.47
CA ASP A 199 10.35 7.67 -12.77
C ASP A 199 11.43 8.73 -12.59
N LYS A 200 11.19 9.92 -13.11
CA LYS A 200 12.14 11.05 -13.01
C LYS A 200 12.38 11.52 -11.58
N ILE A 201 11.35 11.46 -10.71
CA ILE A 201 11.40 12.04 -9.35
C ILE A 201 11.83 10.97 -8.32
N ILE A 202 11.28 9.75 -8.43
CA ILE A 202 11.45 8.69 -7.43
C ILE A 202 12.27 7.51 -7.99
N GLY A 203 12.02 7.15 -9.26
CA GLY A 203 12.49 5.92 -9.91
C GLY A 203 11.44 4.82 -9.90
N LEU A 204 11.12 4.26 -11.08
CA LEU A 204 10.13 3.17 -11.21
C LEU A 204 10.54 1.89 -10.47
N GLU A 205 11.82 1.67 -10.24
CA GLU A 205 12.33 0.54 -9.47
C GLU A 205 11.92 0.59 -8.00
N ARG A 206 11.49 1.76 -7.48
CA ARG A 206 10.96 1.93 -6.12
C ARG A 206 9.46 1.68 -6.02
N LEU A 207 8.74 1.60 -7.13
CA LEU A 207 7.33 1.22 -7.15
C LEU A 207 7.22 -0.29 -6.92
N LYS A 208 6.61 -0.70 -5.80
CA LYS A 208 6.60 -2.10 -5.35
C LYS A 208 5.20 -2.70 -5.26
N ALA A 209 4.18 -1.88 -5.11
CA ALA A 209 2.79 -2.33 -5.03
C ALA A 209 1.86 -1.27 -5.60
N ILE A 210 0.66 -1.71 -5.97
CA ILE A 210 -0.42 -0.82 -6.43
C ILE A 210 -1.68 -1.13 -5.65
N HIS A 211 -2.29 -0.11 -5.07
CA HIS A 211 -3.70 -0.16 -4.68
C HIS A 211 -4.53 0.21 -5.90
N LEU A 212 -5.29 -0.75 -6.38
CA LEU A 212 -6.11 -0.59 -7.59
C LEU A 212 -7.54 -0.24 -7.18
N ASN A 213 -7.82 1.04 -7.11
CA ASN A 213 -9.10 1.58 -6.66
C ASN A 213 -9.65 2.56 -7.70
N ASP A 214 -10.97 2.57 -7.90
CA ASP A 214 -11.63 3.66 -8.61
C ASP A 214 -11.94 4.82 -7.63
N SER A 215 -12.24 6.01 -8.13
CA SER A 215 -12.55 7.17 -7.28
C SER A 215 -13.97 7.68 -7.50
N LEU A 216 -14.69 7.94 -6.39
CA LEU A 216 -15.98 8.64 -6.41
C LEU A 216 -15.83 10.12 -6.78
N ASN A 217 -14.62 10.67 -6.75
CA ASN A 217 -14.35 12.08 -6.92
C ASN A 217 -13.80 12.37 -8.32
N VAL A 218 -13.79 13.66 -8.67
CA VAL A 218 -13.14 14.14 -9.89
C VAL A 218 -11.64 14.36 -9.67
N LEU A 219 -10.88 14.39 -10.75
CA LEU A 219 -9.44 14.68 -10.75
C LEU A 219 -9.12 15.94 -9.91
N GLY A 220 -8.10 15.82 -9.04
CA GLY A 220 -7.64 16.94 -8.21
C GLY A 220 -8.58 17.35 -7.08
N SER A 221 -9.47 16.47 -6.65
CA SER A 221 -10.46 16.75 -5.60
C SER A 221 -9.88 16.82 -4.18
N HIS A 222 -8.76 16.15 -3.92
CA HIS A 222 -8.12 15.99 -2.62
C HIS A 222 -9.04 15.41 -1.53
N LYS A 223 -9.80 14.33 -1.86
CA LYS A 223 -10.82 13.80 -0.95
C LYS A 223 -10.61 12.38 -0.47
N ASP A 224 -10.04 11.51 -1.29
CA ASP A 224 -9.87 10.10 -0.98
C ASP A 224 -11.20 9.39 -0.65
N ARG A 225 -11.87 8.88 -1.68
CA ARG A 225 -13.08 8.06 -1.58
C ARG A 225 -13.10 7.01 -2.67
N HIS A 226 -12.78 5.77 -2.28
CA HIS A 226 -12.77 4.64 -3.19
C HIS A 226 -14.17 4.31 -3.71
N ALA A 227 -14.24 3.96 -4.99
CA ALA A 227 -15.39 3.34 -5.64
C ALA A 227 -15.05 1.91 -6.06
N CYS A 228 -16.07 1.10 -6.29
CA CYS A 228 -15.91 -0.19 -6.96
C CYS A 228 -15.32 0.00 -8.37
N ILE A 229 -14.58 -0.98 -8.85
CA ILE A 229 -13.93 -0.93 -10.16
C ILE A 229 -14.94 -0.63 -11.27
N GLY A 230 -14.70 0.46 -11.98
CA GLY A 230 -15.54 0.93 -13.07
C GLY A 230 -16.81 1.70 -12.66
N ALA A 231 -17.02 1.93 -11.36
CA ALA A 231 -18.16 2.68 -10.84
C ALA A 231 -17.83 4.13 -10.45
N GLY A 232 -16.57 4.54 -10.62
CA GLY A 232 -16.08 5.87 -10.30
C GLY A 232 -15.67 6.70 -11.51
N ASN A 233 -14.90 7.74 -11.24
CA ASN A 233 -14.46 8.73 -12.26
C ASN A 233 -13.15 8.37 -12.95
N ILE A 234 -12.38 7.39 -12.45
CA ILE A 234 -11.24 6.80 -13.15
C ILE A 234 -11.76 5.88 -14.24
N GLY A 235 -12.69 5.00 -13.88
CA GLY A 235 -13.40 4.12 -14.80
C GLY A 235 -12.62 2.88 -15.21
N LEU A 236 -13.35 1.86 -15.64
CA LEU A 236 -12.83 0.53 -15.95
C LEU A 236 -11.73 0.54 -17.02
N GLU A 237 -11.87 1.34 -18.06
CA GLU A 237 -10.90 1.37 -19.17
C GLU A 237 -9.53 1.92 -18.74
N ALA A 238 -9.51 2.95 -17.89
CA ALA A 238 -8.26 3.48 -17.36
C ALA A 238 -7.59 2.48 -16.41
N LEU A 239 -8.34 1.85 -15.50
CA LEU A 239 -7.82 0.81 -14.60
C LEU A 239 -7.36 -0.42 -15.38
N THR A 240 -8.01 -0.76 -16.50
CA THR A 240 -7.53 -1.80 -17.43
C THR A 240 -6.17 -1.44 -18.04
N ARG A 241 -5.94 -0.16 -18.41
CA ARG A 241 -4.61 0.28 -18.89
C ARG A 241 -3.56 0.16 -17.79
N VAL A 242 -3.90 0.51 -16.55
CA VAL A 242 -2.98 0.39 -15.40
C VAL A 242 -2.48 -1.04 -15.22
N ILE A 243 -3.35 -2.05 -15.18
CA ILE A 243 -2.94 -3.45 -14.98
C ILE A 243 -2.18 -4.03 -16.17
N ASN A 244 -2.34 -3.47 -17.37
CA ASN A 244 -1.66 -3.94 -18.59
C ASN A 244 -0.40 -3.14 -18.93
N HIS A 245 -0.12 -2.04 -18.19
CA HIS A 245 1.03 -1.21 -18.48
C HIS A 245 2.34 -1.99 -18.24
N PRO A 246 3.30 -2.00 -19.21
CA PRO A 246 4.53 -2.80 -19.12
C PRO A 246 5.34 -2.57 -17.85
N ALA A 247 5.40 -1.33 -17.36
CA ALA A 247 6.12 -0.98 -16.13
C ALA A 247 5.40 -1.43 -14.85
N LEU A 248 4.10 -1.76 -14.89
CA LEU A 248 3.29 -2.04 -13.70
C LEU A 248 2.85 -3.50 -13.59
N ARG A 249 2.61 -4.17 -14.71
CA ARG A 249 1.95 -5.48 -14.81
C ARG A 249 2.59 -6.61 -14.00
N HIS A 250 3.82 -6.45 -13.53
CA HIS A 250 4.55 -7.42 -12.73
C HIS A 250 4.35 -7.22 -11.23
N LEU A 251 3.81 -6.07 -10.81
CA LEU A 251 3.61 -5.70 -9.41
C LEU A 251 2.38 -6.40 -8.80
N PRO A 252 2.30 -6.52 -7.47
CA PRO A 252 1.07 -6.91 -6.78
C PRO A 252 0.06 -5.75 -6.79
N PHE A 253 -1.16 -6.05 -7.23
CA PHE A 253 -2.31 -5.15 -7.20
C PHE A 253 -3.25 -5.57 -6.06
N ASN A 254 -3.62 -4.66 -5.18
CA ASN A 254 -4.54 -4.90 -4.10
C ASN A 254 -5.75 -3.97 -4.18
N LEU A 255 -6.94 -4.54 -4.11
CA LEU A 255 -8.21 -3.84 -4.10
C LEU A 255 -8.56 -3.41 -2.66
N GLU A 256 -8.95 -2.16 -2.49
CA GLU A 256 -9.51 -1.60 -1.26
C GLU A 256 -10.89 -0.99 -1.51
N THR A 257 -11.52 -1.44 -2.57
CA THR A 257 -12.87 -1.01 -2.97
C THR A 257 -13.88 -1.35 -1.88
N PRO A 258 -15.02 -0.62 -1.78
CA PRO A 258 -16.02 -0.83 -0.73
C PRO A 258 -16.85 -2.11 -0.99
N ASN A 259 -16.18 -3.26 -0.95
CA ASN A 259 -16.74 -4.57 -1.21
C ASN A 259 -16.62 -5.54 -0.02
N GLU A 260 -17.46 -6.57 -0.03
CA GLU A 260 -17.28 -7.80 0.72
C GLU A 260 -16.59 -8.86 -0.18
N LEU A 261 -16.30 -10.05 0.36
CA LEU A 261 -15.53 -11.09 -0.36
C LEU A 261 -16.10 -11.44 -1.75
N ASP A 262 -17.42 -11.53 -1.89
CA ASP A 262 -18.07 -11.87 -3.18
C ASP A 262 -17.85 -10.74 -4.22
N GLY A 263 -17.90 -9.49 -3.77
CA GLY A 263 -17.61 -8.34 -4.61
C GLY A 263 -16.13 -8.30 -5.03
N TYR A 264 -15.21 -8.56 -4.11
CA TYR A 264 -13.79 -8.69 -4.44
C TYR A 264 -13.53 -9.84 -5.43
N ALA A 265 -14.19 -11.01 -5.25
CA ALA A 265 -14.08 -12.12 -6.19
C ALA A 265 -14.54 -11.71 -7.60
N ALA A 266 -15.64 -10.96 -7.70
CA ALA A 266 -16.16 -10.45 -8.97
C ALA A 266 -15.20 -9.44 -9.63
N GLU A 267 -14.63 -8.50 -8.87
CA GLU A 267 -13.66 -7.53 -9.38
C GLU A 267 -12.34 -8.18 -9.79
N ILE A 268 -11.81 -9.12 -9.01
CA ILE A 268 -10.61 -9.89 -9.36
C ILE A 268 -10.83 -10.65 -10.67
N LYS A 269 -11.98 -11.30 -10.82
CA LYS A 269 -12.34 -11.99 -12.07
C LYS A 269 -12.43 -11.02 -13.24
N LEU A 270 -13.12 -9.88 -13.07
CA LEU A 270 -13.25 -8.84 -14.10
C LEU A 270 -11.87 -8.34 -14.57
N MET A 271 -10.95 -8.04 -13.64
CA MET A 271 -9.62 -7.54 -13.99
C MET A 271 -8.76 -8.62 -14.68
N ARG A 272 -8.88 -9.90 -14.26
CA ARG A 272 -8.22 -11.02 -14.93
C ARG A 272 -8.70 -11.23 -16.38
N GLU A 273 -9.98 -11.05 -16.63
CA GLU A 273 -10.57 -11.14 -17.98
C GLU A 273 -10.10 -10.00 -18.91
N ARG A 274 -9.68 -8.87 -18.33
CA ARG A 274 -9.15 -7.70 -19.03
C ARG A 274 -7.62 -7.67 -19.13
N TYR A 275 -6.94 -8.58 -18.45
CA TYR A 275 -5.49 -8.65 -18.48
C TYR A 275 -5.00 -9.35 -19.75
N VAL A 276 -4.06 -8.72 -20.45
CA VAL A 276 -3.40 -9.25 -21.68
C VAL A 276 -2.04 -9.80 -21.29
N GLU A 277 -1.78 -11.08 -21.57
CA GLU A 277 -0.50 -11.74 -21.28
C GLU A 277 0.65 -11.31 -22.21
#